data_771bbee3ac6b5f1b3ddbfa6530da2a92
#
_entry.id   771bbee3ac6b5f1b3ddbfa6530da2a92
#
_cell.length_a   1.000
_cell.length_b   1.000
_cell.length_c   1.000
_cell.angle_alpha   90.00
_cell.angle_beta   90.00
_cell.angle_gamma   90.00
#
_symmetry.space_group_name_H-M   'P 1'
#
loop_
_entity.id
_entity.type
_entity.pdbx_description
1 polymer ?
#
loop_
_entity_poly.entity_id
_entity_poly.type
_entity_poly.pdbx_seq_one_letter_code
_entity_poly.pdbx_strand_id
1 'polypeptide(L)'
;WMRTVHTYRVADMRKVLQEAFTTDFGGLKVIIAEGECQLERQRRIKPWIAGLLKAGKRVVRVKYGVDEDVCTGDHACIRLSGCPTLTLKDNPDPLKVDPVATVIDGCVGCGLCGENAHAATLCPSFYRAEVVRNPRLMERVVHAVRGSVLRWMQPA
;
A
#
# COMPACT_ATOMS: atom_id res chain seq x y z
N TRP A 1 33.44 -13.74 -1.18
CA TRP A 1 32.73 -12.54 -0.75
C TRP A 1 31.24 -12.83 -0.64
N MET A 2 30.64 -12.50 0.50
CA MET A 2 29.23 -12.77 0.76
C MET A 2 28.62 -11.61 1.54
N ARG A 3 27.42 -11.18 1.14
CA ARG A 3 26.62 -10.18 1.84
C ARG A 3 25.18 -10.65 1.95
N THR A 4 24.55 -10.37 3.09
CA THR A 4 23.11 -10.57 3.30
C THR A 4 22.41 -9.22 3.39
N VAL A 5 21.31 -9.04 2.70
CA VAL A 5 20.55 -7.79 2.65
C VAL A 5 19.05 -8.07 2.59
N HIS A 6 18.26 -7.24 3.25
CA HIS A 6 16.80 -7.34 3.18
C HIS A 6 16.26 -6.73 1.88
N THR A 7 15.43 -7.47 1.15
CA THR A 7 14.86 -7.06 -0.15
C THR A 7 14.09 -5.75 -0.12
N TYR A 8 13.44 -5.45 1.01
CA TYR A 8 12.66 -4.21 1.18
C TYR A 8 13.50 -2.97 1.51
N ARG A 9 14.80 -3.13 1.76
CA ARG A 9 15.75 -2.02 1.97
C ARG A 9 16.47 -1.69 0.68
N VAL A 10 15.79 -0.98 -0.22
CA VAL A 10 16.30 -0.66 -1.56
C VAL A 10 17.65 0.07 -1.52
N ALA A 11 17.83 1.00 -0.59
CA ALA A 11 19.09 1.74 -0.44
C ALA A 11 20.26 0.84 -0.06
N ASP A 12 20.04 -0.13 0.84
CA ASP A 12 21.06 -1.08 1.26
C ASP A 12 21.38 -2.08 0.15
N MET A 13 20.36 -2.55 -0.57
CA MET A 13 20.54 -3.40 -1.77
C MET A 13 21.39 -2.70 -2.82
N ARG A 14 21.12 -1.41 -3.09
CA ARG A 14 21.92 -0.61 -4.05
C ARG A 14 23.40 -0.54 -3.62
N LYS A 15 23.66 -0.27 -2.33
CA LYS A 15 25.04 -0.23 -1.79
C LYS A 15 25.75 -1.56 -1.97
N VAL A 16 25.09 -2.68 -1.61
CA VAL A 16 25.65 -4.02 -1.73
C VAL A 16 25.95 -4.38 -3.18
N LEU A 17 25.06 -4.01 -4.10
CA LEU A 17 25.28 -4.20 -5.54
C LEU A 17 26.47 -3.36 -6.03
N GLN A 18 26.58 -2.09 -5.65
CA GLN A 18 27.72 -1.25 -5.99
C GLN A 18 29.03 -1.84 -5.43
N GLU A 19 29.04 -2.26 -4.16
CA GLU A 19 30.20 -2.92 -3.56
C GLU A 19 30.60 -4.18 -4.34
N ALA A 20 29.63 -5.00 -4.75
CA ALA A 20 29.88 -6.21 -5.53
C ALA A 20 30.50 -5.92 -6.91
N PHE A 21 30.12 -4.79 -7.55
CA PHE A 21 30.69 -4.40 -8.84
C PHE A 21 32.06 -3.71 -8.75
N THR A 22 32.33 -3.01 -7.64
CA THR A 22 33.53 -2.19 -7.47
C THR A 22 34.65 -2.86 -6.68
N THR A 23 34.37 -3.98 -5.99
CA THR A 23 35.41 -4.69 -5.21
C THR A 23 36.42 -5.38 -6.12
N ASP A 24 37.70 -5.31 -5.74
CA ASP A 24 38.81 -5.98 -6.41
C ASP A 24 38.86 -7.50 -6.17
N PHE A 25 37.92 -8.03 -5.39
CA PHE A 25 37.84 -9.46 -5.10
C PHE A 25 37.52 -10.26 -6.38
N GLY A 26 38.48 -11.06 -6.85
CA GLY A 26 38.37 -11.83 -8.10
C GLY A 26 37.66 -13.18 -7.98
N GLY A 27 37.18 -13.55 -6.78
CA GLY A 27 36.47 -14.81 -6.53
C GLY A 27 34.97 -14.72 -6.66
N LEU A 28 34.27 -15.79 -6.26
CA LEU A 28 32.80 -15.85 -6.27
C LEU A 28 32.20 -14.80 -5.33
N LYS A 29 31.30 -14.00 -5.86
CA LYS A 29 30.53 -12.99 -5.11
C LYS A 29 29.10 -13.47 -4.94
N VAL A 30 28.60 -13.54 -3.70
CA VAL A 30 27.27 -14.01 -3.37
C VAL A 30 26.50 -12.95 -2.59
N ILE A 31 25.34 -12.59 -3.08
CA ILE A 31 24.40 -11.71 -2.36
C ILE A 31 23.18 -12.54 -1.97
N ILE A 32 22.91 -12.63 -0.67
CA ILE A 32 21.73 -13.29 -0.12
C ILE A 32 20.67 -12.21 0.11
N ALA A 33 19.62 -12.21 -0.71
CA ALA A 33 18.49 -11.30 -0.58
C ALA A 33 17.40 -11.95 0.27
N GLU A 34 17.24 -11.47 1.50
CA GLU A 34 16.24 -11.97 2.45
C GLU A 34 14.97 -11.14 2.40
N GLY A 35 13.82 -11.80 2.40
CA GLY A 35 12.53 -11.13 2.46
C GLY A 35 11.46 -11.99 3.12
N GLU A 36 10.62 -11.37 3.94
CA GLU A 36 9.46 -12.05 4.51
C GLU A 36 8.42 -12.30 3.40
N CYS A 37 7.95 -13.54 3.29
CA CYS A 37 6.86 -13.87 2.39
C CYS A 37 5.58 -13.15 2.84
N GLN A 38 5.02 -12.27 1.99
CA GLN A 38 3.81 -11.51 2.31
C GLN A 38 2.60 -12.41 2.55
N LEU A 39 2.51 -13.55 1.86
CA LEU A 39 1.44 -14.53 2.07
C LEU A 39 1.52 -15.13 3.48
N GLU A 40 2.70 -15.53 3.92
CA GLU A 40 2.91 -16.09 5.26
C GLU A 40 2.66 -15.05 6.34
N ARG A 41 3.14 -13.84 6.13
CA ARG A 41 2.83 -12.70 7.01
C ARG A 41 1.32 -12.49 7.14
N GLN A 42 0.55 -12.57 6.05
CA GLN A 42 -0.89 -12.42 6.09
C GLN A 42 -1.59 -13.59 6.79
N ARG A 43 -1.12 -14.81 6.59
CA ARG A 43 -1.66 -15.99 7.31
C ARG A 43 -1.51 -15.85 8.83
N ARG A 44 -0.42 -15.25 9.28
CA ARG A 44 -0.15 -15.00 10.71
C ARG A 44 -0.93 -13.79 11.25
N ILE A 45 -0.96 -12.68 10.51
CA ILE A 45 -1.56 -11.42 10.98
C ILE A 45 -3.09 -11.45 10.94
N LYS A 46 -3.72 -12.04 9.93
CA LYS A 46 -5.19 -12.05 9.78
C LYS A 46 -5.91 -12.67 10.98
N PRO A 47 -5.55 -13.88 11.46
CA PRO A 47 -6.20 -14.47 12.64
C PRO A 47 -5.99 -13.64 13.90
N TRP A 48 -4.80 -13.08 14.09
CA TRP A 48 -4.49 -12.21 15.23
C TRP A 48 -5.37 -10.97 15.24
N ILE A 49 -5.49 -10.27 14.11
CA ILE A 49 -6.40 -9.11 13.96
C ILE A 49 -7.86 -9.52 14.21
N ALA A 50 -8.29 -10.65 13.65
CA ALA A 50 -9.65 -11.15 13.87
C ALA A 50 -9.93 -11.39 15.35
N GLY A 51 -8.97 -11.93 16.10
CA GLY A 51 -9.05 -12.09 17.55
C GLY A 51 -9.21 -10.76 18.29
N LEU A 52 -8.41 -9.75 17.91
CA LEU A 52 -8.53 -8.40 18.49
C LEU A 52 -9.90 -7.77 18.22
N LEU A 53 -10.42 -7.93 17.00
CA LEU A 53 -11.72 -7.40 16.61
C LEU A 53 -12.87 -8.07 17.38
N LYS A 54 -12.81 -9.39 17.54
CA LYS A 54 -13.79 -10.16 18.38
C LYS A 54 -13.74 -9.75 19.84
N ALA A 55 -12.55 -9.41 20.34
CA ALA A 55 -12.35 -8.89 21.71
C ALA A 55 -12.75 -7.42 21.87
N GLY A 56 -13.33 -6.77 20.85
CA GLY A 56 -13.74 -5.37 20.90
C GLY A 56 -12.55 -4.37 20.93
N LYS A 57 -11.32 -4.83 20.74
CA LYS A 57 -10.15 -3.96 20.78
C LYS A 57 -10.07 -3.08 19.54
N ARG A 58 -9.59 -1.85 19.72
CA ARG A 58 -9.35 -0.91 18.64
C ARG A 58 -8.25 -1.42 17.71
N VAL A 59 -8.54 -1.48 16.42
CA VAL A 59 -7.57 -1.88 15.38
C VAL A 59 -7.53 -0.80 14.31
N VAL A 60 -6.32 -0.37 13.95
CA VAL A 60 -6.07 0.55 12.83
C VAL A 60 -5.31 -0.21 11.75
N ARG A 61 -5.78 -0.13 10.51
CA ARG A 61 -5.11 -0.72 9.35
C ARG A 61 -4.94 0.31 8.26
N VAL A 62 -3.73 0.40 7.76
CA VAL A 62 -3.45 1.17 6.55
C VAL A 62 -3.99 0.41 5.33
N LYS A 63 -4.65 1.13 4.46
CA LYS A 63 -5.09 0.68 3.14
C LYS A 63 -4.71 1.74 2.11
N TYR A 64 -4.52 1.31 0.89
CA TYR A 64 -4.33 2.20 -0.25
C TYR A 64 -5.53 2.10 -1.17
N GLY A 65 -5.83 3.18 -1.87
CA GLY A 65 -6.92 3.24 -2.81
C GLY A 65 -6.60 4.18 -3.96
N VAL A 66 -7.45 4.15 -4.96
CA VAL A 66 -7.41 5.04 -6.12
C VAL A 66 -8.75 5.75 -6.20
N ASP A 67 -8.70 7.06 -6.32
CA ASP A 67 -9.86 7.90 -6.61
C ASP A 67 -10.16 7.81 -8.10
N GLU A 68 -11.30 7.24 -8.44
CA GLU A 68 -11.69 6.95 -9.81
C GLU A 68 -12.02 8.22 -10.60
N ASP A 69 -12.51 9.26 -9.93
CA ASP A 69 -12.86 10.52 -10.59
C ASP A 69 -11.62 11.28 -11.07
N VAL A 70 -10.50 11.11 -10.37
CA VAL A 70 -9.22 11.77 -10.65
C VAL A 70 -8.26 10.89 -11.44
N CYS A 71 -8.53 9.59 -11.56
CA CYS A 71 -7.66 8.65 -12.26
C CYS A 71 -7.54 9.01 -13.76
N THR A 72 -6.31 9.18 -14.23
CA THR A 72 -5.98 9.54 -15.62
C THR A 72 -5.96 8.36 -16.59
N GLY A 73 -6.01 7.14 -16.09
CA GLY A 73 -6.00 5.92 -16.91
C GLY A 73 -4.64 5.51 -17.50
N ASP A 74 -3.52 6.14 -17.10
CA ASP A 74 -2.19 5.78 -17.58
C ASP A 74 -1.65 4.46 -17.01
N HIS A 75 -2.22 4.01 -15.89
CA HIS A 75 -1.93 2.75 -15.18
C HIS A 75 -0.45 2.54 -14.79
N ALA A 76 0.34 3.60 -14.67
CA ALA A 76 1.74 3.53 -14.21
C ALA A 76 1.83 2.87 -12.83
N CYS A 77 0.84 3.12 -11.95
CA CYS A 77 0.74 2.49 -10.65
C CYS A 77 0.71 0.95 -10.70
N ILE A 78 0.05 0.37 -11.70
CA ILE A 78 -0.04 -1.10 -11.90
C ILE A 78 1.26 -1.62 -12.51
N ARG A 79 1.72 -0.99 -13.60
CA ARG A 79 2.90 -1.45 -14.35
C ARG A 79 4.18 -1.42 -13.52
N LEU A 80 4.36 -0.40 -12.69
CA LEU A 80 5.59 -0.21 -11.92
C LEU A 80 5.57 -0.93 -10.57
N SER A 81 4.41 -1.06 -9.91
CA SER A 81 4.34 -1.69 -8.59
C SER A 81 4.28 -3.21 -8.63
N GLY A 82 3.72 -3.80 -9.69
CA GLY A 82 3.45 -5.23 -9.74
C GLY A 82 2.55 -5.73 -8.62
N CYS A 83 1.76 -4.86 -8.00
CA CYS A 83 0.92 -5.20 -6.86
C CYS A 83 -0.28 -6.05 -7.31
N PRO A 84 -0.48 -7.28 -6.77
CA PRO A 84 -1.56 -8.17 -7.20
C PRO A 84 -2.96 -7.67 -6.80
N THR A 85 -3.05 -6.68 -5.91
CA THR A 85 -4.33 -6.12 -5.47
C THR A 85 -4.70 -4.83 -6.20
N LEU A 86 -3.78 -4.30 -7.00
CA LEU A 86 -4.01 -3.16 -7.87
C LEU A 86 -4.44 -3.68 -9.25
N THR A 87 -5.67 -3.41 -9.65
CA THR A 87 -6.27 -3.93 -10.88
C THR A 87 -7.06 -2.83 -11.61
N LEU A 88 -7.65 -3.19 -12.72
CA LEU A 88 -8.48 -2.31 -13.53
C LEU A 88 -9.96 -2.59 -13.27
N LYS A 89 -10.76 -1.55 -13.36
CA LYS A 89 -12.22 -1.62 -13.45
C LYS A 89 -12.72 -0.66 -14.52
N ASP A 90 -13.93 -0.88 -15.01
CA ASP A 90 -14.59 0.04 -15.93
C ASP A 90 -14.73 1.41 -15.30
N ASN A 91 -14.58 2.45 -16.12
CA ASN A 91 -14.74 3.81 -15.64
C ASN A 91 -16.21 4.06 -15.27
N PRO A 92 -16.50 4.59 -14.07
CA PRO A 92 -17.88 4.91 -13.70
C PRO A 92 -18.48 6.07 -14.50
N ASP A 93 -17.62 6.93 -15.06
CA ASP A 93 -18.05 8.00 -15.96
C ASP A 93 -18.30 7.45 -17.37
N PRO A 94 -19.56 7.43 -17.87
CA PRO A 94 -19.88 6.89 -19.19
C PRO A 94 -19.28 7.67 -20.36
N LEU A 95 -18.77 8.87 -20.10
CA LEU A 95 -18.11 9.71 -21.11
C LEU A 95 -16.61 9.40 -21.27
N LYS A 96 -16.05 8.60 -20.38
CA LYS A 96 -14.65 8.19 -20.40
C LYS A 96 -14.52 6.72 -20.77
N VAL A 97 -13.78 6.42 -21.81
CA VAL A 97 -13.60 5.05 -22.32
C VAL A 97 -12.49 4.30 -21.58
N ASP A 98 -11.48 5.04 -21.09
CA ASP A 98 -10.32 4.41 -20.45
C ASP A 98 -10.69 3.82 -19.07
N PRO A 99 -10.30 2.56 -18.80
CA PRO A 99 -10.56 1.95 -17.50
C PRO A 99 -9.78 2.66 -16.40
N VAL A 100 -10.27 2.62 -15.18
CA VAL A 100 -9.62 3.21 -14.01
C VAL A 100 -8.94 2.15 -13.16
N ALA A 101 -7.83 2.53 -12.52
CA ALA A 101 -7.18 1.68 -11.55
C ALA A 101 -8.04 1.56 -10.28
N THR A 102 -8.06 0.40 -9.67
CA THR A 102 -8.74 0.17 -8.39
C THR A 102 -7.93 -0.76 -7.51
N VAL A 103 -8.13 -0.67 -6.20
CA VAL A 103 -7.50 -1.55 -5.22
C VAL A 103 -8.55 -2.45 -4.60
N ILE A 104 -8.44 -3.75 -4.86
CA ILE A 104 -9.34 -4.76 -4.29
C ILE A 104 -9.07 -4.99 -2.79
N ASP A 105 -10.02 -5.64 -2.09
CA ASP A 105 -9.96 -5.88 -0.64
C ASP A 105 -8.74 -6.68 -0.16
N GLY A 106 -8.03 -7.34 -1.07
CA GLY A 106 -6.78 -8.04 -0.78
C GLY A 106 -5.63 -7.15 -0.32
N CYS A 107 -5.75 -5.82 -0.43
CA CYS A 107 -4.70 -4.88 -0.02
C CYS A 107 -4.29 -5.11 1.44
N VAL A 108 -2.99 -5.32 1.65
CA VAL A 108 -2.40 -5.60 2.96
C VAL A 108 -1.75 -4.38 3.61
N GLY A 109 -1.73 -3.25 2.90
CA GLY A 109 -1.14 -1.99 3.40
C GLY A 109 0.38 -2.02 3.51
N CYS A 110 1.08 -2.80 2.67
CA CYS A 110 2.54 -2.93 2.75
C CYS A 110 3.32 -1.68 2.30
N GLY A 111 2.70 -0.78 1.51
CA GLY A 111 3.33 0.46 1.05
C GLY A 111 4.19 0.33 -0.21
N LEU A 112 4.43 -0.88 -0.72
CA LEU A 112 5.29 -1.10 -1.90
C LEU A 112 4.84 -0.32 -3.14
N CYS A 113 3.54 -0.12 -3.33
CA CYS A 113 3.01 0.70 -4.40
C CYS A 113 3.46 2.17 -4.33
N GLY A 114 3.70 2.70 -3.12
CA GLY A 114 4.26 4.04 -2.93
C GLY A 114 5.78 4.08 -3.08
N GLU A 115 6.48 3.08 -2.55
CA GLU A 115 7.95 3.05 -2.55
C GLU A 115 8.53 2.74 -3.94
N ASN A 116 8.02 1.70 -4.60
CA ASN A 116 8.59 1.26 -5.89
C ASN A 116 8.06 2.05 -7.08
N ALA A 117 6.78 2.35 -7.09
CA ALA A 117 6.13 3.03 -8.22
C ALA A 117 6.02 4.55 -8.02
N HIS A 118 6.38 5.05 -6.84
CA HIS A 118 6.10 6.43 -6.42
C HIS A 118 4.61 6.83 -6.59
N ALA A 119 3.72 5.85 -6.77
CA ALA A 119 2.31 6.07 -7.06
C ALA A 119 1.63 6.89 -5.98
N ALA A 120 1.96 6.63 -4.70
CA ALA A 120 1.40 7.39 -3.58
C ALA A 120 1.87 8.87 -3.51
N THR A 121 2.96 9.20 -4.19
CA THR A 121 3.56 10.55 -4.15
C THR A 121 3.36 11.33 -5.44
N LEU A 122 3.29 10.64 -6.58
CA LEU A 122 3.25 11.26 -7.90
C LEU A 122 1.85 11.23 -8.54
N CYS A 123 1.02 10.26 -8.20
CA CYS A 123 -0.32 10.13 -8.74
C CYS A 123 -1.35 10.84 -7.85
N PRO A 124 -2.05 11.88 -8.32
CA PRO A 124 -3.03 12.62 -7.51
C PRO A 124 -4.25 11.77 -7.12
N SER A 125 -4.55 10.73 -7.89
CA SER A 125 -5.66 9.82 -7.60
C SER A 125 -5.33 8.75 -6.55
N PHE A 126 -4.05 8.56 -6.23
CA PHE A 126 -3.62 7.51 -5.31
C PHE A 126 -3.60 8.03 -3.88
N TYR A 127 -4.35 7.39 -2.98
CA TYR A 127 -4.45 7.81 -1.59
C TYR A 127 -4.13 6.70 -0.59
N ARG A 128 -3.69 7.11 0.58
CA ARG A 128 -3.50 6.26 1.77
C ARG A 128 -4.61 6.56 2.77
N ALA A 129 -5.31 5.52 3.21
CA ALA A 129 -6.37 5.61 4.21
C ALA A 129 -6.05 4.77 5.45
N GLU A 130 -6.46 5.26 6.61
CA GLU A 130 -6.41 4.51 7.86
C GLU A 130 -7.81 4.05 8.24
N VAL A 131 -8.04 2.75 8.13
CA VAL A 131 -9.31 2.13 8.50
C VAL A 131 -9.28 1.78 9.98
N VAL A 132 -10.07 2.50 10.77
CA VAL A 132 -10.23 2.28 12.21
C VAL A 132 -11.43 1.40 12.45
N ARG A 133 -11.21 0.26 13.12
CA ARG A 133 -12.28 -0.63 13.61
C ARG A 133 -12.32 -0.62 15.13
N ASN A 134 -13.52 -0.74 15.70
CA ASN A 134 -13.79 -0.56 17.13
C ASN A 134 -13.21 0.76 17.65
N PRO A 135 -13.65 1.93 17.11
CA PRO A 135 -13.15 3.23 17.53
C PRO A 135 -13.54 3.52 18.99
N ARG A 136 -12.71 4.28 19.70
CA ARG A 136 -12.99 4.76 21.06
C ARG A 136 -14.16 5.73 21.05
N LEU A 137 -14.82 5.90 22.20
CA LEU A 137 -15.95 6.82 22.34
C LEU A 137 -15.66 8.24 21.82
N MET A 138 -14.50 8.78 22.17
CA MET A 138 -14.08 10.12 21.68
C MET A 138 -13.97 10.17 20.15
N GLU A 139 -13.44 9.13 19.53
CA GLU A 139 -13.33 9.06 18.06
C GLU A 139 -14.70 9.01 17.38
N ARG A 140 -15.67 8.30 18.02
CA ARG A 140 -17.07 8.28 17.55
C ARG A 140 -17.72 9.64 17.63
N VAL A 141 -17.53 10.37 18.73
CA VAL A 141 -18.07 11.71 18.93
C VAL A 141 -17.47 12.68 17.91
N VAL A 142 -16.14 12.68 17.77
CA VAL A 142 -15.45 13.54 16.80
C VAL A 142 -15.93 13.23 15.37
N HIS A 143 -16.07 11.97 15.02
CA HIS A 143 -16.57 11.56 13.69
C HIS A 143 -18.02 12.02 13.47
N ALA A 144 -18.88 11.89 14.47
CA ALA A 144 -20.29 12.33 14.38
C ALA A 144 -20.39 13.85 14.20
N VAL A 145 -19.63 14.61 15.00
CA VAL A 145 -19.59 16.10 14.89
C VAL A 145 -19.06 16.50 13.51
N ARG A 146 -17.94 15.91 13.08
CA ARG A 146 -17.38 16.20 11.76
C ARG A 146 -18.35 15.87 10.63
N GLY A 147 -19.02 14.71 10.72
CA GLY A 147 -20.01 14.30 9.73
C GLY A 147 -21.21 15.26 9.66
N SER A 148 -21.66 15.76 10.81
CA SER A 148 -22.75 16.75 10.87
C SER A 148 -22.33 18.10 10.24
N VAL A 149 -21.12 18.57 10.55
CA VAL A 149 -20.57 19.81 9.99
C VAL A 149 -20.42 19.70 8.47
N LEU A 150 -19.82 18.60 8.00
CA LEU A 150 -19.63 18.38 6.56
C LEU A 150 -20.97 18.30 5.80
N ARG A 151 -21.96 17.61 6.38
CA ARG A 151 -23.32 17.54 5.78
C ARG A 151 -23.99 18.91 5.70
N TRP A 152 -23.75 19.75 6.69
CA TRP A 152 -24.27 21.13 6.69
C TRP A 152 -23.56 22.03 5.67
N MET A 153 -22.29 21.76 5.38
CA MET A 153 -21.47 22.54 4.42
C MET A 153 -21.60 22.07 2.97
N GLN A 154 -22.12 20.87 2.73
CA GLN A 154 -22.34 20.37 1.37
C GLN A 154 -23.75 20.77 0.93
N PRO A 155 -23.90 21.72 -0.02
CA PRO A 155 -25.20 21.96 -0.65
C PRO A 155 -25.62 20.70 -1.42
N ALA A 156 -26.93 20.42 -1.41
CA ALA A 156 -27.54 19.31 -2.13
C ALA A 156 -27.40 19.48 -3.64
#